data_e1291b37394d8f3479991782e4c9af4d
#
_entry.id   e1291b37394d8f3479991782e4c9af4d
#
_cell.length_a   1.000
_cell.length_b   1.000
_cell.length_c   1.000
_cell.angle_alpha   90.00
_cell.angle_beta   90.00
_cell.angle_gamma   90.00
#
_symmetry.space_group_name_H-M   'P 1'
#
loop_
_entity.id
_entity.type
_entity.pdbx_description
1 polymer ?
#
loop_
_entity_poly.entity_id
_entity_poly.type
_entity_poly.pdbx_seq_one_letter_code
_entity_poly.pdbx_strand_id
1 'polypeptide(L)'
;YLNNSGQIIKGSHIINGAQVYFDENGIQIKGDFDKENRYYDEHTGKLVSNRFVTVNDKSYFVGAKGVAMKGATRIDGKEYYFDNKTGAQVKGDFGGNGKYYDTSTGALVTNRYVNVDKYWYYVDAEGKPLKGSQTINNVPVYFDSYYGRQVKGDFGDDGYYYDKDSGARITLEKNRYHNINNHWYYVGSNGKILKGDHVINGVQVHFDKVFGIQAKDDFVDKDGINVLYDSFVVFGIPVKYYDKDTGELVKGRYFTTRGKWFYADKQGNILKGAHTIDGVPVYFDDHLGTQFKNVVKNGHYYDKDTGEQKEVPRNQFVHVDNGLFYYDKDGKPLSDSQTINGVTYSFYENGQARQGTFGPSGSGPFYDEVTGAAVREKGFHQVGGDWYYTDENGNKLLGLQEIDGKLYYLDNTESTSLVTGYLAKDKVLSPEQKESTRYPRTSSSTI
;
A
#
# COMPACT_ATOMS: atom_id res chain seq x y z
N TYR A 1 35.63 -42.23 -14.40
CA TYR A 1 35.79 -43.54 -15.00
C TYR A 1 36.19 -43.40 -16.47
N LEU A 2 37.12 -44.26 -16.92
CA LEU A 2 37.60 -44.27 -18.32
C LEU A 2 37.11 -45.53 -19.05
N ASN A 3 36.79 -45.40 -20.32
CA ASN A 3 36.50 -46.55 -21.19
C ASN A 3 37.80 -47.26 -21.57
N ASN A 4 37.70 -48.35 -22.32
CA ASN A 4 38.88 -49.15 -22.79
C ASN A 4 39.83 -48.37 -23.68
N SER A 5 39.41 -47.24 -24.24
CA SER A 5 40.22 -46.34 -25.06
C SER A 5 40.81 -45.17 -24.27
N GLY A 6 40.70 -45.16 -22.94
CA GLY A 6 41.19 -44.10 -22.05
C GLY A 6 40.39 -42.80 -22.07
N GLN A 7 39.17 -42.79 -22.60
CA GLN A 7 38.30 -41.61 -22.65
C GLN A 7 37.36 -41.57 -21.44
N ILE A 8 37.09 -40.36 -20.92
CA ILE A 8 36.12 -40.11 -19.86
C ILE A 8 34.72 -40.51 -20.38
N ILE A 9 34.05 -41.39 -19.62
CA ILE A 9 32.66 -41.77 -19.93
C ILE A 9 31.70 -40.77 -19.35
N LYS A 10 30.55 -40.52 -20.05
CA LYS A 10 29.48 -39.61 -19.68
C LYS A 10 28.14 -40.30 -19.89
N GLY A 11 27.12 -39.88 -19.13
CA GLY A 11 25.79 -40.45 -19.23
C GLY A 11 25.62 -41.78 -18.51
N SER A 12 24.62 -42.56 -18.91
CA SER A 12 24.25 -43.82 -18.26
C SER A 12 25.11 -44.99 -18.76
N HIS A 13 25.66 -45.75 -17.82
CA HIS A 13 26.47 -46.94 -18.10
C HIS A 13 26.11 -48.08 -17.16
N ILE A 14 26.37 -49.31 -17.57
CA ILE A 14 26.30 -50.50 -16.71
C ILE A 14 27.72 -50.86 -16.31
N ILE A 15 28.05 -50.77 -15.03
CA ILE A 15 29.36 -51.13 -14.49
C ILE A 15 29.15 -52.20 -13.40
N ASN A 16 29.81 -53.35 -13.55
CA ASN A 16 29.66 -54.49 -12.67
C ASN A 16 28.18 -54.87 -12.43
N GLY A 17 27.38 -54.87 -13.51
CA GLY A 17 25.97 -55.23 -13.49
C GLY A 17 25.03 -54.19 -12.87
N ALA A 18 25.53 -53.01 -12.49
CA ALA A 18 24.72 -51.92 -11.91
C ALA A 18 24.68 -50.71 -12.86
N GLN A 19 23.50 -50.11 -12.98
CA GLN A 19 23.36 -48.86 -13.72
C GLN A 19 23.89 -47.70 -12.86
N VAL A 20 24.80 -46.90 -13.46
CA VAL A 20 25.41 -45.69 -12.89
C VAL A 20 25.32 -44.57 -13.92
N TYR A 21 25.50 -43.33 -13.47
CA TYR A 21 25.46 -42.14 -14.34
C TYR A 21 26.64 -41.20 -14.07
N PHE A 22 27.22 -40.70 -15.14
CA PHE A 22 28.29 -39.70 -15.10
C PHE A 22 27.80 -38.41 -15.77
N ASP A 23 28.03 -37.27 -15.12
CA ASP A 23 27.64 -35.96 -15.63
C ASP A 23 28.45 -35.55 -16.86
N GLU A 24 28.25 -34.34 -17.36
CA GLU A 24 28.97 -33.80 -18.53
C GLU A 24 30.48 -33.62 -18.30
N ASN A 25 30.92 -33.62 -17.05
CA ASN A 25 32.35 -33.59 -16.69
C ASN A 25 32.91 -34.99 -16.42
N GLY A 26 32.10 -36.05 -16.51
CA GLY A 26 32.49 -37.41 -16.21
C GLY A 26 32.54 -37.72 -14.71
N ILE A 27 31.92 -36.92 -13.88
CA ILE A 27 31.77 -37.11 -12.44
C ILE A 27 30.55 -38.02 -12.19
N GLN A 28 30.76 -39.09 -11.42
CA GLN A 28 29.65 -39.99 -11.06
C GLN A 28 28.61 -39.29 -10.18
N ILE A 29 27.35 -39.33 -10.57
CA ILE A 29 26.25 -38.86 -9.73
C ILE A 29 26.06 -39.84 -8.59
N LYS A 30 26.05 -39.31 -7.35
CA LYS A 30 25.77 -40.01 -6.10
C LYS A 30 24.92 -39.11 -5.17
N GLY A 31 23.90 -39.69 -4.55
CA GLY A 31 23.01 -38.97 -3.65
C GLY A 31 22.13 -37.91 -4.32
N ASP A 32 22.01 -37.97 -5.66
CA ASP A 32 21.31 -36.95 -6.43
C ASP A 32 20.66 -37.55 -7.70
N PHE A 33 19.92 -36.69 -8.39
CA PHE A 33 19.22 -37.00 -9.63
C PHE A 33 20.06 -36.68 -10.87
N ASP A 34 19.94 -37.50 -11.91
CA ASP A 34 20.44 -37.15 -13.24
C ASP A 34 19.43 -36.22 -13.98
N LYS A 35 19.79 -35.81 -15.22
CA LYS A 35 18.97 -34.97 -16.09
C LYS A 35 17.62 -35.58 -16.49
N GLU A 36 17.44 -36.88 -16.28
CA GLU A 36 16.18 -37.62 -16.51
C GLU A 36 15.41 -37.87 -15.22
N ASN A 37 15.82 -37.20 -14.11
CA ASN A 37 15.25 -37.33 -12.74
C ASN A 37 15.32 -38.75 -12.18
N ARG A 38 16.36 -39.52 -12.53
CA ARG A 38 16.64 -40.82 -11.92
C ARG A 38 17.65 -40.64 -10.78
N TYR A 39 17.36 -41.24 -9.63
CA TYR A 39 18.20 -41.09 -8.43
C TYR A 39 19.25 -42.20 -8.35
N TYR A 40 20.44 -41.81 -7.95
CA TYR A 40 21.59 -42.69 -7.74
C TYR A 40 22.02 -42.66 -6.26
N ASP A 41 22.21 -43.85 -5.70
CA ASP A 41 22.55 -44.06 -4.29
C ASP A 41 23.78 -43.26 -3.85
N GLU A 42 23.69 -42.60 -2.69
CA GLU A 42 24.73 -41.68 -2.20
C GLU A 42 26.09 -42.33 -1.95
N HIS A 43 26.12 -43.62 -1.63
CA HIS A 43 27.34 -44.35 -1.29
C HIS A 43 27.89 -45.08 -2.53
N THR A 44 27.02 -45.79 -3.21
CA THR A 44 27.42 -46.72 -4.28
C THR A 44 27.33 -46.06 -5.69
N GLY A 45 26.53 -45.02 -5.85
CA GLY A 45 26.21 -44.42 -7.13
C GLY A 45 25.37 -45.31 -8.06
N LYS A 46 24.74 -46.37 -7.53
CA LYS A 46 23.86 -47.26 -8.31
C LYS A 46 22.46 -46.68 -8.43
N LEU A 47 21.81 -46.95 -9.56
CA LEU A 47 20.39 -46.57 -9.72
C LEU A 47 19.54 -47.20 -8.61
N VAL A 48 18.72 -46.38 -8.00
CA VAL A 48 17.77 -46.78 -6.94
C VAL A 48 16.36 -46.84 -7.52
N SER A 49 15.57 -47.81 -7.13
CA SER A 49 14.16 -47.95 -7.53
C SER A 49 13.23 -48.37 -6.38
N ASN A 50 11.96 -48.05 -6.54
CA ASN A 50 10.85 -48.43 -5.66
C ASN A 50 11.07 -48.10 -4.17
N ARG A 51 11.63 -46.95 -3.86
CA ARG A 51 11.82 -46.51 -2.47
C ARG A 51 11.84 -45.00 -2.28
N PHE A 52 11.65 -44.56 -1.05
CA PHE A 52 11.86 -43.16 -0.65
C PHE A 52 13.36 -42.85 -0.58
N VAL A 53 13.73 -41.66 -1.03
CA VAL A 53 15.07 -41.09 -0.98
C VAL A 53 15.02 -39.65 -0.50
N THR A 54 16.12 -39.15 0.02
CA THR A 54 16.23 -37.77 0.47
C THR A 54 17.33 -37.06 -0.30
N VAL A 55 17.04 -35.87 -0.85
CA VAL A 55 18.00 -34.99 -1.51
C VAL A 55 17.78 -33.57 -1.00
N ASN A 56 18.82 -32.93 -0.48
CA ASN A 56 18.75 -31.56 0.07
C ASN A 56 17.53 -31.36 1.01
N ASP A 57 17.41 -32.24 2.00
CA ASP A 57 16.36 -32.28 3.03
C ASP A 57 14.92 -32.47 2.51
N LYS A 58 14.76 -32.77 1.24
CA LYS A 58 13.47 -33.09 0.63
C LYS A 58 13.33 -34.58 0.37
N SER A 59 12.17 -35.15 0.69
CA SER A 59 11.86 -36.55 0.42
C SER A 59 11.28 -36.70 -0.99
N TYR A 60 11.66 -37.79 -1.64
CA TYR A 60 11.16 -38.18 -2.97
C TYR A 60 10.83 -39.69 -2.93
N PHE A 61 9.97 -40.14 -3.82
CA PHE A 61 9.82 -41.57 -4.09
C PHE A 61 10.24 -41.84 -5.55
N VAL A 62 11.18 -42.74 -5.72
CA VAL A 62 11.60 -43.17 -7.04
C VAL A 62 10.91 -44.48 -7.43
N GLY A 63 10.29 -44.50 -8.59
CA GLY A 63 9.56 -45.64 -9.10
C GLY A 63 10.45 -46.77 -9.64
N ALA A 64 9.88 -47.72 -10.32
CA ALA A 64 10.61 -48.93 -10.84
C ALA A 64 11.76 -48.62 -11.76
N LYS A 65 11.72 -47.48 -12.46
CA LYS A 65 12.80 -47.03 -13.38
C LYS A 65 13.76 -46.04 -12.71
N GLY A 66 13.69 -45.88 -11.40
CA GLY A 66 14.50 -44.96 -10.63
C GLY A 66 14.09 -43.48 -10.79
N VAL A 67 13.04 -43.17 -11.54
CA VAL A 67 12.56 -41.81 -11.79
C VAL A 67 11.72 -41.32 -10.63
N ALA A 68 11.93 -40.07 -10.18
CA ALA A 68 11.13 -39.44 -9.17
C ALA A 68 9.66 -39.33 -9.61
N MET A 69 8.77 -39.81 -8.75
CA MET A 69 7.33 -39.73 -8.96
C MET A 69 6.84 -38.28 -8.83
N LYS A 70 5.73 -37.97 -9.51
CA LYS A 70 5.05 -36.67 -9.48
C LYS A 70 3.55 -36.87 -9.36
N GLY A 71 2.88 -35.89 -8.72
CA GLY A 71 1.45 -35.97 -8.49
C GLY A 71 1.04 -36.99 -7.43
N ALA A 72 -0.25 -37.35 -7.42
CA ALA A 72 -0.78 -38.34 -6.50
C ALA A 72 -0.29 -39.74 -6.86
N THR A 73 0.29 -40.43 -5.92
CA THR A 73 0.88 -41.75 -6.10
C THR A 73 0.50 -42.66 -4.94
N ARG A 74 0.06 -43.89 -5.23
CA ARG A 74 -0.24 -44.90 -4.19
C ARG A 74 0.94 -45.80 -3.99
N ILE A 75 1.44 -45.85 -2.75
CA ILE A 75 2.59 -46.66 -2.32
C ILE A 75 2.16 -47.44 -1.09
N ASP A 76 2.29 -48.77 -1.10
CA ASP A 76 1.91 -49.66 -0.02
C ASP A 76 0.50 -49.40 0.54
N GLY A 77 -0.46 -49.16 -0.40
CA GLY A 77 -1.87 -48.95 -0.05
C GLY A 77 -2.19 -47.50 0.41
N LYS A 78 -1.22 -46.65 0.67
CA LYS A 78 -1.41 -45.25 1.08
C LYS A 78 -1.22 -44.30 -0.08
N GLU A 79 -2.00 -43.21 -0.15
CA GLU A 79 -1.83 -42.15 -1.12
C GLU A 79 -0.85 -41.10 -0.60
N TYR A 80 0.08 -40.69 -1.46
CA TYR A 80 1.06 -39.62 -1.24
C TYR A 80 0.94 -38.62 -2.39
N TYR A 81 1.43 -37.41 -2.17
CA TYR A 81 1.52 -36.42 -3.24
C TYR A 81 2.94 -35.89 -3.38
N PHE A 82 3.42 -35.89 -4.60
CA PHE A 82 4.72 -35.37 -5.00
C PHE A 82 4.50 -34.12 -5.88
N ASP A 83 5.18 -33.06 -5.58
CA ASP A 83 5.06 -31.81 -6.33
C ASP A 83 5.25 -32.03 -7.84
N ASN A 84 4.35 -31.49 -8.64
CA ASN A 84 4.33 -31.74 -10.08
C ASN A 84 5.56 -31.17 -10.84
N LYS A 85 6.24 -30.17 -10.27
CA LYS A 85 7.43 -29.58 -10.87
C LYS A 85 8.67 -30.27 -10.39
N THR A 86 8.85 -30.36 -9.09
CA THR A 86 10.09 -30.82 -8.43
C THR A 86 10.12 -32.32 -8.13
N GLY A 87 8.97 -32.97 -7.98
CA GLY A 87 8.87 -34.34 -7.49
C GLY A 87 9.05 -34.48 -5.98
N ALA A 88 9.23 -33.39 -5.23
CA ALA A 88 9.37 -33.43 -3.79
C ALA A 88 8.04 -33.83 -3.12
N GLN A 89 8.12 -34.70 -2.09
CA GLN A 89 6.95 -35.12 -1.31
C GLN A 89 6.34 -33.94 -0.57
N VAL A 90 5.03 -33.77 -0.68
CA VAL A 90 4.26 -32.80 0.14
C VAL A 90 4.01 -33.42 1.51
N LYS A 91 4.36 -32.68 2.56
CA LYS A 91 4.12 -33.04 3.97
C LYS A 91 3.63 -31.82 4.74
N GLY A 92 2.61 -32.00 5.58
CA GLY A 92 2.06 -30.95 6.44
C GLY A 92 1.31 -29.85 5.68
N ASP A 93 0.94 -30.11 4.42
CA ASP A 93 0.31 -29.13 3.56
C ASP A 93 -0.64 -29.78 2.55
N PHE A 94 -1.34 -28.93 1.79
CA PHE A 94 -2.19 -29.35 0.69
C PHE A 94 -1.36 -29.55 -0.59
N GLY A 95 -1.56 -30.71 -1.20
CA GLY A 95 -1.00 -30.96 -2.54
C GLY A 95 -1.70 -30.15 -3.63
N GLY A 96 -1.12 -30.09 -4.82
CA GLY A 96 -1.72 -29.40 -5.97
C GLY A 96 -3.08 -29.98 -6.43
N ASN A 97 -3.49 -31.11 -5.87
CA ASN A 97 -4.81 -31.71 -6.03
C ASN A 97 -5.83 -31.24 -4.96
N GLY A 98 -5.41 -30.35 -4.05
CA GLY A 98 -6.24 -29.78 -2.98
C GLY A 98 -6.50 -30.72 -1.80
N LYS A 99 -5.79 -31.84 -1.70
CA LYS A 99 -5.88 -32.78 -0.56
C LYS A 99 -4.72 -32.57 0.41
N TYR A 100 -4.97 -32.79 1.71
CA TYR A 100 -3.96 -32.61 2.75
C TYR A 100 -3.15 -33.89 2.99
N TYR A 101 -1.84 -33.71 3.16
CA TYR A 101 -0.89 -34.77 3.40
C TYR A 101 -0.17 -34.61 4.73
N ASP A 102 -0.10 -35.67 5.50
CA ASP A 102 0.35 -35.70 6.90
C ASP A 102 1.78 -35.14 7.09
N THR A 103 1.95 -34.35 8.14
CA THR A 103 3.21 -33.67 8.45
C THR A 103 4.39 -34.63 8.62
N SER A 104 4.16 -35.77 9.25
CA SER A 104 5.23 -36.73 9.56
C SER A 104 5.45 -37.72 8.43
N THR A 105 4.38 -38.34 7.96
CA THR A 105 4.44 -39.44 6.98
C THR A 105 4.29 -38.97 5.54
N GLY A 106 3.61 -37.85 5.31
CA GLY A 106 3.21 -37.41 3.99
C GLY A 106 2.10 -38.23 3.33
N ALA A 107 1.44 -39.14 4.11
CA ALA A 107 0.28 -39.89 3.61
C ALA A 107 -0.99 -39.02 3.63
N LEU A 108 -1.93 -39.32 2.72
CA LEU A 108 -3.23 -38.64 2.68
C LEU A 108 -3.94 -38.74 4.05
N VAL A 109 -4.45 -37.61 4.49
CA VAL A 109 -5.25 -37.48 5.71
C VAL A 109 -6.72 -37.29 5.37
N THR A 110 -7.62 -37.96 6.08
CA THR A 110 -9.07 -37.85 5.89
C THR A 110 -9.82 -37.73 7.22
N ASN A 111 -11.01 -37.13 7.19
CA ASN A 111 -11.98 -37.05 8.29
C ASN A 111 -11.40 -36.55 9.61
N ARG A 112 -10.56 -35.51 9.59
CA ARG A 112 -10.03 -34.91 10.82
C ARG A 112 -9.58 -33.47 10.66
N TYR A 113 -9.36 -32.79 11.79
CA TYR A 113 -8.75 -31.48 11.83
C TYR A 113 -7.26 -31.58 11.50
N VAL A 114 -6.79 -30.59 10.72
CA VAL A 114 -5.39 -30.38 10.38
C VAL A 114 -5.04 -28.89 10.52
N ASN A 115 -3.77 -28.59 10.75
CA ASN A 115 -3.29 -27.23 10.89
C ASN A 115 -2.24 -26.95 9.81
N VAL A 116 -2.40 -25.83 9.08
CA VAL A 116 -1.44 -25.32 8.09
C VAL A 116 -1.26 -23.83 8.34
N ASP A 117 -0.05 -23.36 8.54
CA ASP A 117 0.29 -21.94 8.71
C ASP A 117 -0.61 -21.20 9.72
N LYS A 118 -0.84 -21.78 10.90
CA LYS A 118 -1.69 -21.27 11.99
C LYS A 118 -3.21 -21.41 11.76
N TYR A 119 -3.66 -21.81 10.57
CA TYR A 119 -5.08 -21.98 10.26
C TYR A 119 -5.51 -23.42 10.45
N TRP A 120 -6.68 -23.61 11.02
CA TRP A 120 -7.30 -24.92 11.18
C TRP A 120 -8.22 -25.22 10.00
N TYR A 121 -8.18 -26.45 9.56
CA TYR A 121 -9.05 -27.01 8.52
C TYR A 121 -9.62 -28.32 9.03
N TYR A 122 -10.77 -28.74 8.51
CA TYR A 122 -11.22 -30.10 8.62
C TYR A 122 -11.26 -30.72 7.23
N VAL A 123 -10.55 -31.81 7.04
CA VAL A 123 -10.54 -32.51 5.75
C VAL A 123 -11.58 -33.64 5.73
N ASP A 124 -12.28 -33.77 4.61
CA ASP A 124 -13.32 -34.76 4.38
C ASP A 124 -12.77 -36.17 4.10
N ALA A 125 -13.63 -37.09 3.68
CA ALA A 125 -13.28 -38.45 3.32
C ALA A 125 -12.33 -38.56 2.12
N GLU A 126 -12.29 -37.55 1.27
CA GLU A 126 -11.38 -37.42 0.12
C GLU A 126 -10.09 -36.67 0.45
N GLY A 127 -9.97 -36.14 1.67
CA GLY A 127 -8.81 -35.35 2.14
C GLY A 127 -8.87 -33.89 1.74
N LYS A 128 -10.00 -33.37 1.27
CA LYS A 128 -10.21 -31.97 0.87
C LYS A 128 -10.75 -31.15 2.04
N PRO A 129 -10.40 -29.84 2.14
CA PRO A 129 -10.92 -29.00 3.20
C PRO A 129 -12.42 -28.74 3.04
N LEU A 130 -13.18 -28.89 4.11
CA LEU A 130 -14.59 -28.52 4.19
C LEU A 130 -14.74 -27.00 4.11
N LYS A 131 -15.89 -26.54 3.64
CA LYS A 131 -16.27 -25.13 3.49
C LYS A 131 -17.68 -24.90 4.00
N GLY A 132 -17.95 -23.65 4.42
CA GLY A 132 -19.27 -23.23 4.90
C GLY A 132 -19.62 -23.82 6.27
N SER A 133 -20.93 -23.83 6.58
CA SER A 133 -21.49 -24.37 7.82
C SER A 133 -21.40 -25.90 7.81
N GLN A 134 -20.81 -26.45 8.86
CA GLN A 134 -20.62 -27.88 9.04
C GLN A 134 -20.99 -28.30 10.47
N THR A 135 -21.23 -29.59 10.65
CA THR A 135 -21.40 -30.19 12.00
C THR A 135 -20.38 -31.30 12.15
N ILE A 136 -19.40 -31.07 13.03
CA ILE A 136 -18.33 -32.05 13.33
C ILE A 136 -18.52 -32.58 14.76
N ASN A 137 -18.66 -33.86 14.89
CA ASN A 137 -18.93 -34.52 16.20
C ASN A 137 -20.08 -33.85 16.98
N ASN A 138 -21.19 -33.55 16.28
CA ASN A 138 -22.37 -32.85 16.81
C ASN A 138 -22.13 -31.37 17.22
N VAL A 139 -20.99 -30.78 16.87
CA VAL A 139 -20.68 -29.38 17.13
C VAL A 139 -20.82 -28.61 15.82
N PRO A 140 -21.70 -27.58 15.73
CA PRO A 140 -21.77 -26.73 14.58
C PRO A 140 -20.53 -25.82 14.52
N VAL A 141 -19.88 -25.79 13.36
CA VAL A 141 -18.67 -25.03 13.06
C VAL A 141 -18.78 -24.37 11.70
N TYR A 142 -17.92 -23.42 11.39
CA TYR A 142 -17.88 -22.77 10.09
C TYR A 142 -16.45 -22.74 9.52
N PHE A 143 -16.34 -23.01 8.25
CA PHE A 143 -15.11 -22.87 7.49
C PHE A 143 -15.33 -21.81 6.40
N ASP A 144 -14.39 -20.87 6.24
CA ASP A 144 -14.56 -19.83 5.24
C ASP A 144 -14.78 -20.42 3.83
N SER A 145 -15.60 -19.73 3.03
CA SER A 145 -16.05 -20.24 1.73
C SER A 145 -14.93 -20.24 0.68
N TYR A 146 -13.86 -19.48 0.89
CA TYR A 146 -12.79 -19.34 -0.08
C TYR A 146 -11.67 -20.37 0.15
N TYR A 147 -11.07 -20.37 1.34
CA TYR A 147 -9.93 -21.24 1.67
C TYR A 147 -10.32 -22.50 2.44
N GLY A 148 -11.47 -22.53 3.10
CA GLY A 148 -11.88 -23.61 4.01
C GLY A 148 -11.20 -23.54 5.39
N ARG A 149 -10.74 -22.34 5.81
CA ARG A 149 -10.18 -22.10 7.15
C ARG A 149 -11.29 -22.08 8.19
N GLN A 150 -11.10 -22.73 9.33
CA GLN A 150 -12.08 -22.66 10.42
C GLN A 150 -12.19 -21.22 10.94
N VAL A 151 -13.39 -20.69 10.97
CA VAL A 151 -13.67 -19.38 11.59
C VAL A 151 -13.64 -19.55 13.10
N LYS A 152 -12.87 -18.70 13.77
CA LYS A 152 -12.74 -18.64 15.24
C LYS A 152 -12.64 -17.18 15.68
N GLY A 153 -13.40 -16.82 16.72
CA GLY A 153 -13.43 -15.47 17.28
C GLY A 153 -14.07 -14.44 16.35
N ASP A 154 -14.88 -14.86 15.40
CA ASP A 154 -15.50 -14.00 14.39
C ASP A 154 -16.82 -14.58 13.89
N PHE A 155 -17.48 -13.86 13.00
CA PHE A 155 -18.70 -14.31 12.33
C PHE A 155 -18.39 -15.06 11.04
N GLY A 156 -19.14 -16.15 10.82
CA GLY A 156 -19.17 -16.80 9.51
C GLY A 156 -20.06 -16.04 8.52
N ASP A 157 -19.94 -16.33 7.21
CA ASP A 157 -20.80 -15.74 6.18
C ASP A 157 -22.30 -16.07 6.41
N ASP A 158 -22.57 -17.12 7.18
CA ASP A 158 -23.91 -17.50 7.64
C ASP A 158 -24.49 -16.57 8.72
N GLY A 159 -23.68 -15.64 9.20
CA GLY A 159 -24.04 -14.59 10.15
C GLY A 159 -24.01 -15.00 11.64
N TYR A 160 -23.59 -16.22 11.97
CA TYR A 160 -23.42 -16.66 13.36
C TYR A 160 -21.98 -16.42 13.86
N TYR A 161 -21.85 -16.21 15.17
CA TYR A 161 -20.54 -16.08 15.80
C TYR A 161 -19.97 -17.45 16.18
N TYR A 162 -18.67 -17.60 15.97
CA TYR A 162 -17.91 -18.82 16.26
C TYR A 162 -16.85 -18.53 17.32
N ASP A 163 -16.89 -19.33 18.40
CA ASP A 163 -16.04 -19.16 19.59
C ASP A 163 -14.55 -19.14 19.24
N LYS A 164 -13.82 -18.23 19.88
CA LYS A 164 -12.40 -17.98 19.55
C LYS A 164 -11.46 -19.17 19.83
N ASP A 165 -11.80 -20.01 20.81
CA ASP A 165 -10.94 -21.11 21.22
C ASP A 165 -11.34 -22.41 20.52
N SER A 166 -12.62 -22.78 20.59
CA SER A 166 -13.14 -24.03 20.03
C SER A 166 -13.55 -23.94 18.56
N GLY A 167 -13.95 -22.75 18.09
CA GLY A 167 -14.58 -22.58 16.79
C GLY A 167 -16.01 -23.11 16.72
N ALA A 168 -16.61 -23.47 17.86
CA ALA A 168 -18.01 -23.87 17.94
C ALA A 168 -18.93 -22.68 17.77
N ARG A 169 -20.06 -22.86 17.08
CA ARG A 169 -21.08 -21.81 17.02
C ARG A 169 -21.66 -21.55 18.39
N ILE A 170 -21.63 -20.30 18.84
CA ILE A 170 -22.28 -19.85 20.06
C ILE A 170 -23.31 -18.76 19.75
N THR A 171 -24.33 -18.68 20.59
CA THR A 171 -25.35 -17.62 20.46
C THR A 171 -24.96 -16.43 21.33
N LEU A 172 -24.67 -15.30 20.69
CA LEU A 172 -24.49 -14.02 21.37
C LEU A 172 -25.86 -13.47 21.81
N GLU A 173 -25.85 -12.51 22.75
CA GLU A 173 -27.05 -11.82 23.18
C GLU A 173 -27.75 -11.15 21.98
N LYS A 174 -29.06 -11.47 21.84
CA LYS A 174 -29.89 -11.00 20.71
C LYS A 174 -30.35 -9.55 20.93
N ASN A 175 -30.68 -8.88 19.83
CA ASN A 175 -31.15 -7.50 19.79
C ASN A 175 -30.20 -6.52 20.48
N ARG A 176 -28.90 -6.74 20.27
CA ARG A 176 -27.84 -5.98 20.94
C ARG A 176 -26.63 -5.75 20.03
N TYR A 177 -25.94 -4.64 20.30
CA TYR A 177 -24.62 -4.38 19.71
C TYR A 177 -23.52 -5.19 20.40
N HIS A 178 -22.58 -5.69 19.61
CA HIS A 178 -21.39 -6.40 20.05
C HIS A 178 -20.15 -5.80 19.38
N ASN A 179 -19.10 -5.57 20.17
CA ASN A 179 -17.80 -5.17 19.62
C ASN A 179 -16.90 -6.42 19.56
N ILE A 180 -16.52 -6.80 18.36
CA ILE A 180 -15.65 -7.95 18.08
C ILE A 180 -14.50 -7.47 17.21
N ASN A 181 -13.26 -7.67 17.66
CA ASN A 181 -12.05 -7.27 16.92
C ASN A 181 -12.07 -5.78 16.50
N ASN A 182 -12.56 -4.88 17.39
CA ASN A 182 -12.75 -3.45 17.17
C ASN A 182 -13.79 -3.06 16.11
N HIS A 183 -14.61 -4.01 15.66
CA HIS A 183 -15.75 -3.75 14.79
C HIS A 183 -17.08 -3.90 15.54
N TRP A 184 -18.03 -3.04 15.24
CA TRP A 184 -19.35 -3.11 15.80
C TRP A 184 -20.30 -3.92 14.90
N TYR A 185 -21.03 -4.82 15.51
CA TYR A 185 -22.06 -5.64 14.89
C TYR A 185 -23.34 -5.54 15.70
N TYR A 186 -24.48 -5.81 15.09
CA TYR A 186 -25.74 -5.98 15.79
C TYR A 186 -26.29 -7.37 15.55
N VAL A 187 -26.50 -8.12 16.62
CA VAL A 187 -27.10 -9.44 16.56
C VAL A 187 -28.61 -9.31 16.65
N GLY A 188 -29.31 -9.71 15.61
CA GLY A 188 -30.78 -9.63 15.53
C GLY A 188 -31.50 -10.70 16.35
N SER A 189 -32.83 -10.68 16.31
CA SER A 189 -33.69 -11.62 17.04
C SER A 189 -33.50 -13.10 16.65
N ASN A 190 -33.00 -13.35 15.45
CA ASN A 190 -32.68 -14.68 14.93
C ASN A 190 -31.28 -15.19 15.37
N GLY A 191 -30.51 -14.37 16.11
CA GLY A 191 -29.16 -14.72 16.54
C GLY A 191 -28.06 -14.53 15.48
N LYS A 192 -28.39 -13.90 14.35
CA LYS A 192 -27.44 -13.55 13.28
C LYS A 192 -27.13 -12.06 13.28
N ILE A 193 -25.95 -11.68 12.77
CA ILE A 193 -25.65 -10.27 12.52
C ILE A 193 -26.59 -9.70 11.46
N LEU A 194 -26.92 -8.42 11.63
CA LEU A 194 -27.62 -7.64 10.63
C LEU A 194 -26.65 -7.24 9.49
N LYS A 195 -27.21 -7.10 8.29
CA LYS A 195 -26.50 -6.62 7.08
C LYS A 195 -27.40 -5.65 6.33
N GLY A 196 -26.82 -4.58 5.77
CA GLY A 196 -27.58 -3.55 5.05
C GLY A 196 -28.20 -2.49 5.97
N ASP A 197 -29.21 -1.79 5.45
CA ASP A 197 -29.90 -0.69 6.13
C ASP A 197 -30.90 -1.21 7.16
N HIS A 198 -30.89 -0.67 8.37
CA HIS A 198 -31.80 -1.00 9.45
C HIS A 198 -32.21 0.24 10.26
N VAL A 199 -33.34 0.13 10.93
CA VAL A 199 -33.78 1.09 11.94
C VAL A 199 -33.73 0.40 13.30
N ILE A 200 -32.87 0.87 14.19
CA ILE A 200 -32.69 0.33 15.54
C ILE A 200 -33.04 1.43 16.53
N ASN A 201 -34.03 1.20 17.37
CA ASN A 201 -34.54 2.19 18.34
C ASN A 201 -34.88 3.54 17.69
N GLY A 202 -35.42 3.54 16.47
CA GLY A 202 -35.80 4.75 15.74
C GLY A 202 -34.65 5.42 14.98
N VAL A 203 -33.42 4.90 15.09
CA VAL A 203 -32.21 5.43 14.44
C VAL A 203 -31.89 4.61 13.19
N GLN A 204 -31.69 5.29 12.06
CA GLN A 204 -31.27 4.64 10.83
C GLN A 204 -29.77 4.40 10.84
N VAL A 205 -29.38 3.14 10.73
CA VAL A 205 -28.00 2.66 10.76
C VAL A 205 -27.74 1.75 9.56
N HIS A 206 -26.47 1.52 9.25
CA HIS A 206 -26.06 0.62 8.20
C HIS A 206 -25.05 -0.39 8.71
N PHE A 207 -25.18 -1.62 8.24
CA PHE A 207 -24.20 -2.69 8.40
C PHE A 207 -23.71 -3.14 7.02
N ASP A 208 -22.42 -3.21 6.83
CA ASP A 208 -21.83 -3.66 5.57
C ASP A 208 -22.50 -4.94 5.07
N LYS A 209 -22.87 -4.97 3.79
CA LYS A 209 -23.64 -6.09 3.23
C LYS A 209 -22.84 -7.40 3.15
N VAL A 210 -21.53 -7.31 3.10
CA VAL A 210 -20.64 -8.48 3.05
C VAL A 210 -20.29 -8.95 4.45
N PHE A 211 -19.77 -8.05 5.28
CA PHE A 211 -19.18 -8.39 6.58
C PHE A 211 -20.11 -8.12 7.77
N GLY A 212 -21.17 -7.34 7.60
CA GLY A 212 -22.08 -6.97 8.69
C GLY A 212 -21.49 -5.99 9.70
N ILE A 213 -20.38 -5.34 9.37
CA ILE A 213 -19.74 -4.31 10.20
C ILE A 213 -20.56 -3.03 10.15
N GLN A 214 -20.88 -2.44 11.31
CA GLN A 214 -21.59 -1.15 11.37
C GLN A 214 -20.76 -0.05 10.73
N ALA A 215 -21.36 0.72 9.83
CA ALA A 215 -20.78 1.94 9.32
C ALA A 215 -20.70 3.00 10.43
N LYS A 216 -19.49 3.44 10.78
CA LYS A 216 -19.19 4.52 11.73
C LYS A 216 -17.98 5.31 11.24
N ASP A 217 -18.07 6.64 11.16
CA ASP A 217 -17.11 7.51 10.48
C ASP A 217 -16.80 7.03 9.06
N ASP A 218 -17.83 6.51 8.38
CA ASP A 218 -17.64 5.79 7.13
C ASP A 218 -18.71 6.17 6.11
N PHE A 219 -18.34 6.05 4.85
CA PHE A 219 -19.25 6.23 3.74
C PHE A 219 -19.76 4.87 3.26
N VAL A 220 -20.97 4.85 2.75
CA VAL A 220 -21.59 3.66 2.19
C VAL A 220 -21.99 3.95 0.74
N ASP A 221 -21.59 3.10 -0.17
CA ASP A 221 -21.89 3.22 -1.59
C ASP A 221 -23.34 2.79 -1.92
N LYS A 222 -23.72 2.92 -3.20
CA LYS A 222 -25.04 2.51 -3.69
C LYS A 222 -25.32 1.01 -3.52
N ASP A 223 -24.28 0.19 -3.43
CA ASP A 223 -24.39 -1.26 -3.28
C ASP A 223 -24.45 -1.69 -1.81
N GLY A 224 -24.29 -0.74 -0.88
CA GLY A 224 -24.32 -0.97 0.57
C GLY A 224 -23.04 -1.56 1.10
N ILE A 225 -21.92 -1.18 0.51
CA ILE A 225 -20.58 -1.54 0.95
C ILE A 225 -19.95 -0.34 1.64
N ASN A 226 -19.32 -0.56 2.79
CA ASN A 226 -18.55 0.47 3.47
C ASN A 226 -17.33 0.82 2.62
N VAL A 227 -17.18 2.10 2.29
CA VAL A 227 -16.14 2.60 1.39
C VAL A 227 -15.12 3.39 2.18
N LEU A 228 -13.88 2.94 2.21
CA LEU A 228 -12.78 3.71 2.80
C LEU A 228 -12.57 5.00 2.00
N TYR A 229 -12.43 6.13 2.71
CA TYR A 229 -12.27 7.47 2.11
C TYR A 229 -11.15 7.54 1.05
N ASP A 230 -10.04 6.84 1.24
CA ASP A 230 -8.93 6.82 0.29
C ASP A 230 -9.25 6.08 -1.02
N SER A 231 -10.34 5.32 -1.05
CA SER A 231 -10.87 4.64 -2.24
C SER A 231 -11.89 5.48 -3.03
N PHE A 232 -12.09 6.74 -2.66
CA PHE A 232 -13.10 7.66 -3.22
C PHE A 232 -12.88 8.11 -4.65
N VAL A 233 -11.90 7.58 -5.35
CA VAL A 233 -11.76 7.77 -6.79
C VAL A 233 -12.79 6.94 -7.57
N VAL A 234 -13.94 6.67 -6.97
CA VAL A 234 -15.06 5.99 -7.66
C VAL A 234 -16.02 7.06 -8.15
N PHE A 235 -15.86 7.39 -9.40
CA PHE A 235 -16.60 8.37 -10.16
C PHE A 235 -18.13 8.25 -9.97
N GLY A 236 -18.73 9.31 -9.39
CA GLY A 236 -20.17 9.55 -9.51
C GLY A 236 -21.13 8.66 -8.72
N ILE A 237 -20.66 7.83 -7.79
CA ILE A 237 -21.54 6.98 -6.98
C ILE A 237 -22.14 7.84 -5.85
N PRO A 238 -23.49 7.88 -5.68
CA PRO A 238 -24.10 8.50 -4.52
C PRO A 238 -23.68 7.73 -3.28
N VAL A 239 -23.09 8.45 -2.31
CA VAL A 239 -22.65 7.88 -1.04
C VAL A 239 -23.40 8.53 0.11
N LYS A 240 -23.62 7.76 1.16
CA LYS A 240 -24.19 8.20 2.42
C LYS A 240 -23.08 8.16 3.47
N TYR A 241 -23.14 9.04 4.46
CA TYR A 241 -22.20 9.04 5.57
C TYR A 241 -22.91 8.70 6.87
N TYR A 242 -22.26 7.88 7.68
CA TYR A 242 -22.74 7.47 9.00
C TYR A 242 -21.86 8.05 10.09
N ASP A 243 -22.52 8.68 11.07
CA ASP A 243 -21.90 9.44 12.15
C ASP A 243 -20.87 8.61 12.92
N LYS A 244 -19.71 9.20 13.22
CA LYS A 244 -18.57 8.52 13.85
C LYS A 244 -18.85 7.98 15.25
N ASP A 245 -19.71 8.65 16.01
CA ASP A 245 -19.97 8.31 17.41
C ASP A 245 -21.16 7.37 17.53
N THR A 246 -22.23 7.66 16.80
CA THR A 246 -23.51 6.95 16.89
C THR A 246 -23.70 5.88 15.82
N GLY A 247 -23.07 6.04 14.65
CA GLY A 247 -23.35 5.22 13.46
C GLY A 247 -24.70 5.53 12.80
N GLU A 248 -25.31 6.68 13.13
CA GLU A 248 -26.57 7.17 12.53
C GLU A 248 -26.32 7.75 11.14
N LEU A 249 -27.23 7.54 10.20
CA LEU A 249 -27.20 8.22 8.91
C LEU A 249 -27.28 9.74 9.09
N VAL A 250 -26.25 10.46 8.65
CA VAL A 250 -26.22 11.92 8.68
C VAL A 250 -27.17 12.47 7.62
N LYS A 251 -28.06 13.40 8.03
CA LYS A 251 -29.07 14.03 7.17
C LYS A 251 -29.24 15.51 7.47
N GLY A 252 -29.45 16.31 6.42
CA GLY A 252 -29.84 17.72 6.50
C GLY A 252 -28.84 18.58 7.27
N ARG A 253 -27.57 18.24 7.33
CA ARG A 253 -26.55 18.96 8.10
C ARG A 253 -25.16 18.86 7.54
N TYR A 254 -24.32 19.80 7.93
CA TYR A 254 -22.88 19.71 7.76
C TYR A 254 -22.27 18.66 8.70
N PHE A 255 -21.19 18.05 8.25
CA PHE A 255 -20.35 17.18 9.07
C PHE A 255 -18.90 17.24 8.59
N THR A 256 -17.98 16.78 9.43
CA THR A 256 -16.55 16.69 9.10
C THR A 256 -16.06 15.28 9.29
N THR A 257 -15.23 14.84 8.37
CA THR A 257 -14.43 13.64 8.54
C THR A 257 -13.06 13.87 7.89
N ARG A 258 -11.99 13.37 8.51
CA ARG A 258 -10.60 13.51 8.03
C ARG A 258 -10.22 14.95 7.64
N GLY A 259 -10.68 15.92 8.42
CA GLY A 259 -10.40 17.33 8.21
C GLY A 259 -11.10 17.98 7.02
N LYS A 260 -12.03 17.31 6.36
CA LYS A 260 -12.83 17.84 5.26
C LYS A 260 -14.28 18.03 5.66
N TRP A 261 -14.90 19.07 5.10
CA TRP A 261 -16.31 19.40 5.31
C TRP A 261 -17.18 18.85 4.19
N PHE A 262 -18.35 18.37 4.57
CA PHE A 262 -19.38 17.82 3.68
C PHE A 262 -20.75 18.30 4.15
N TYR A 263 -21.75 18.17 3.28
CA TYR A 263 -23.17 18.35 3.63
C TYR A 263 -23.96 17.16 3.12
N ALA A 264 -24.77 16.57 3.99
CA ALA A 264 -25.76 15.57 3.60
C ALA A 264 -27.13 16.21 3.47
N ASP A 265 -27.85 15.94 2.38
CA ASP A 265 -29.22 16.40 2.20
C ASP A 265 -30.20 15.72 3.17
N LYS A 266 -31.48 16.08 3.09
CA LYS A 266 -32.52 15.49 3.95
C LYS A 266 -32.72 13.98 3.74
N GLN A 267 -32.27 13.43 2.63
CA GLN A 267 -32.25 12.00 2.31
C GLN A 267 -30.95 11.30 2.71
N GLY A 268 -29.95 12.06 3.15
CA GLY A 268 -28.62 11.58 3.52
C GLY A 268 -27.64 11.50 2.36
N ASN A 269 -27.98 12.03 1.17
CA ASN A 269 -27.05 12.03 0.04
C ASN A 269 -26.03 13.16 0.22
N ILE A 270 -24.77 12.88 -0.13
CA ILE A 270 -23.69 13.86 -0.08
C ILE A 270 -23.84 14.83 -1.25
N LEU A 271 -23.89 16.14 -0.97
CA LEU A 271 -24.01 17.16 -1.98
C LEU A 271 -22.73 17.31 -2.81
N LYS A 272 -22.91 17.63 -4.08
CA LYS A 272 -21.86 17.90 -5.06
C LYS A 272 -22.26 19.09 -5.93
N GLY A 273 -21.26 19.89 -6.36
CA GLY A 273 -21.51 21.06 -7.19
C GLY A 273 -22.03 22.27 -6.40
N ALA A 274 -22.69 23.20 -7.13
CA ALA A 274 -23.24 24.43 -6.57
C ALA A 274 -24.55 24.20 -5.80
N HIS A 275 -24.64 24.72 -4.59
CA HIS A 275 -25.83 24.65 -3.73
C HIS A 275 -26.03 25.96 -2.97
N THR A 276 -27.27 26.16 -2.48
CA THR A 276 -27.59 27.20 -1.51
C THR A 276 -28.08 26.54 -0.24
N ILE A 277 -27.34 26.70 0.85
CA ILE A 277 -27.66 26.12 2.16
C ILE A 277 -28.02 27.30 3.11
N ASP A 278 -29.22 27.29 3.64
CA ASP A 278 -29.74 28.34 4.51
C ASP A 278 -29.56 29.76 3.94
N GLY A 279 -29.75 29.91 2.62
CA GLY A 279 -29.59 31.17 1.90
C GLY A 279 -28.14 31.52 1.51
N VAL A 280 -27.15 30.72 1.91
CA VAL A 280 -25.72 30.93 1.60
C VAL A 280 -25.31 30.10 0.38
N PRO A 281 -24.78 30.74 -0.69
CA PRO A 281 -24.26 29.99 -1.83
C PRO A 281 -22.92 29.34 -1.47
N VAL A 282 -22.81 28.06 -1.75
CA VAL A 282 -21.62 27.21 -1.47
C VAL A 282 -21.33 26.28 -2.63
N TYR A 283 -20.16 25.69 -2.65
CA TYR A 283 -19.79 24.70 -3.66
C TYR A 283 -19.12 23.48 -3.02
N PHE A 284 -19.53 22.32 -3.48
CA PHE A 284 -18.94 21.04 -3.11
C PHE A 284 -18.22 20.45 -4.32
N ASP A 285 -17.06 19.85 -4.11
CA ASP A 285 -16.30 19.22 -5.19
C ASP A 285 -17.17 18.22 -5.95
N ASP A 286 -17.13 18.28 -7.28
CA ASP A 286 -17.99 17.49 -8.16
C ASP A 286 -17.74 15.98 -8.08
N HIS A 287 -16.54 15.59 -7.63
CA HIS A 287 -16.16 14.17 -7.49
C HIS A 287 -16.24 13.71 -6.03
N LEU A 288 -15.64 14.47 -5.12
CA LEU A 288 -15.47 14.07 -3.72
C LEU A 288 -16.61 14.54 -2.80
N GLY A 289 -17.38 15.58 -3.20
CA GLY A 289 -18.39 16.18 -2.35
C GLY A 289 -17.82 17.02 -1.19
N THR A 290 -16.51 17.31 -1.18
CA THR A 290 -15.88 18.16 -0.17
C THR A 290 -16.21 19.61 -0.40
N GLN A 291 -16.62 20.35 0.66
CA GLN A 291 -16.91 21.77 0.56
C GLN A 291 -15.65 22.57 0.20
N PHE A 292 -15.75 23.46 -0.78
CA PHE A 292 -14.71 24.44 -1.05
C PHE A 292 -14.64 25.47 0.07
N LYS A 293 -13.48 25.61 0.69
CA LYS A 293 -13.15 26.60 1.70
C LYS A 293 -11.73 27.09 1.46
N ASN A 294 -11.49 28.37 1.72
CA ASN A 294 -10.19 29.00 1.55
C ASN A 294 -9.53 28.72 0.19
N VAL A 295 -10.30 28.79 -0.88
CA VAL A 295 -9.83 28.52 -2.24
C VAL A 295 -10.46 29.48 -3.24
N VAL A 296 -9.71 29.82 -4.29
CA VAL A 296 -10.28 30.46 -5.49
C VAL A 296 -10.42 29.41 -6.58
N LYS A 297 -11.65 29.16 -7.00
CA LYS A 297 -11.98 28.17 -8.02
C LYS A 297 -13.25 28.57 -8.77
N ASN A 298 -13.36 28.18 -10.02
CA ASN A 298 -14.52 28.47 -10.86
C ASN A 298 -14.87 29.98 -10.94
N GLY A 299 -13.83 30.88 -10.84
CA GLY A 299 -14.02 32.33 -10.89
C GLY A 299 -14.58 32.94 -9.59
N HIS A 300 -14.58 32.22 -8.49
CA HIS A 300 -15.06 32.70 -7.18
C HIS A 300 -14.07 32.37 -6.07
N TYR A 301 -14.08 33.20 -5.02
CA TYR A 301 -13.44 32.90 -3.75
C TYR A 301 -14.42 32.22 -2.83
N TYR A 302 -13.98 31.16 -2.18
CA TYR A 302 -14.78 30.46 -1.16
C TYR A 302 -14.20 30.76 0.23
N ASP A 303 -15.03 31.38 1.05
CA ASP A 303 -14.63 31.86 2.38
C ASP A 303 -14.02 30.75 3.23
N LYS A 304 -12.95 31.07 3.98
CA LYS A 304 -12.19 30.08 4.74
C LYS A 304 -12.97 29.45 5.89
N ASP A 305 -13.88 30.20 6.51
CA ASP A 305 -14.60 29.76 7.69
C ASP A 305 -15.96 29.14 7.33
N THR A 306 -16.69 29.80 6.43
CA THR A 306 -18.06 29.42 6.06
C THR A 306 -18.14 28.61 4.76
N GLY A 307 -17.18 28.75 3.85
CA GLY A 307 -17.26 28.23 2.49
C GLY A 307 -18.24 28.99 1.58
N GLU A 308 -18.72 30.18 2.03
CA GLU A 308 -19.58 31.06 1.23
C GLU A 308 -18.87 31.46 -0.06
N GLN A 309 -19.57 31.36 -1.18
CA GLN A 309 -19.10 31.84 -2.48
C GLN A 309 -19.14 33.36 -2.53
N LYS A 310 -17.98 33.96 -2.78
CA LYS A 310 -17.79 35.43 -2.85
C LYS A 310 -17.08 35.81 -4.15
N GLU A 311 -17.14 37.10 -4.49
CA GLU A 311 -16.30 37.67 -5.54
C GLU A 311 -14.81 37.43 -5.22
N VAL A 312 -14.01 37.17 -6.26
CA VAL A 312 -12.55 37.11 -6.11
C VAL A 312 -12.04 38.46 -5.64
N PRO A 313 -11.27 38.58 -4.56
CA PRO A 313 -10.65 39.81 -4.14
C PRO A 313 -9.77 40.41 -5.27
N ARG A 314 -9.76 41.75 -5.44
CA ARG A 314 -9.06 42.46 -6.54
C ARG A 314 -7.98 43.37 -5.98
N ASN A 315 -6.88 43.53 -6.74
CA ASN A 315 -5.74 44.39 -6.41
C ASN A 315 -5.16 44.12 -5.02
N GLN A 316 -5.09 42.83 -4.62
CA GLN A 316 -4.58 42.48 -3.29
C GLN A 316 -4.06 41.03 -3.22
N PHE A 317 -3.24 40.82 -2.22
CA PHE A 317 -2.80 39.47 -1.86
C PHE A 317 -3.93 38.69 -1.16
N VAL A 318 -4.05 37.44 -1.52
CA VAL A 318 -5.00 36.49 -0.90
C VAL A 318 -4.24 35.22 -0.53
N HIS A 319 -4.31 34.88 0.74
CA HIS A 319 -3.75 33.63 1.23
C HIS A 319 -4.83 32.55 1.19
N VAL A 320 -4.65 31.54 0.34
CA VAL A 320 -5.53 30.36 0.23
C VAL A 320 -4.76 29.11 0.57
N ASP A 321 -5.44 27.94 0.73
CA ASP A 321 -4.84 26.71 1.22
C ASP A 321 -3.57 26.26 0.47
N ASN A 322 -3.48 26.56 -0.81
CA ASN A 322 -2.33 26.22 -1.65
C ASN A 322 -1.29 27.34 -1.77
N GLY A 323 -1.39 28.42 -1.00
CA GLY A 323 -0.37 29.46 -0.90
C GLY A 323 -0.87 30.89 -1.05
N LEU A 324 0.07 31.80 -1.23
CA LEU A 324 -0.19 33.23 -1.42
C LEU A 324 -0.34 33.55 -2.91
N PHE A 325 -1.38 34.32 -3.27
CA PHE A 325 -1.66 34.80 -4.63
C PHE A 325 -1.88 36.30 -4.62
N TYR A 326 -1.59 36.97 -5.72
CA TYR A 326 -2.05 38.32 -5.93
C TYR A 326 -3.05 38.35 -7.10
N TYR A 327 -4.24 38.84 -6.86
CA TYR A 327 -5.28 38.98 -7.86
C TYR A 327 -5.29 40.45 -8.38
N ASP A 328 -5.24 40.62 -9.70
CA ASP A 328 -5.25 41.94 -10.35
C ASP A 328 -6.63 42.61 -10.27
N LYS A 329 -6.76 43.77 -10.98
CA LYS A 329 -8.01 44.51 -11.08
C LYS A 329 -9.18 43.75 -11.70
N ASP A 330 -8.87 42.70 -12.47
CA ASP A 330 -9.84 41.87 -13.17
C ASP A 330 -10.12 40.56 -12.39
N GLY A 331 -9.49 40.35 -11.24
CA GLY A 331 -9.60 39.15 -10.40
C GLY A 331 -8.82 37.95 -10.97
N LYS A 332 -7.80 38.19 -11.78
CA LYS A 332 -6.91 37.14 -12.30
C LYS A 332 -5.64 37.05 -11.46
N PRO A 333 -5.14 35.85 -11.16
CA PRO A 333 -3.87 35.69 -10.46
C PRO A 333 -2.72 36.16 -11.37
N LEU A 334 -1.75 36.88 -10.78
CA LEU A 334 -0.52 37.26 -11.47
C LEU A 334 0.39 36.07 -11.66
N SER A 335 1.20 36.10 -12.72
CA SER A 335 2.28 35.13 -13.00
C SER A 335 3.61 35.87 -13.22
N ASP A 336 4.70 35.12 -13.23
CA ASP A 336 6.05 35.60 -13.48
C ASP A 336 6.54 36.66 -12.45
N SER A 337 7.51 37.49 -12.83
CA SER A 337 8.06 38.53 -11.97
C SER A 337 7.23 39.81 -12.10
N GLN A 338 6.77 40.33 -10.98
CA GLN A 338 5.91 41.53 -10.91
C GLN A 338 6.41 42.50 -9.85
N THR A 339 6.22 43.82 -10.11
CA THR A 339 6.47 44.85 -9.11
C THR A 339 5.11 45.40 -8.63
N ILE A 340 4.82 45.21 -7.36
CA ILE A 340 3.58 45.62 -6.70
C ILE A 340 3.94 46.64 -5.63
N ASN A 341 3.44 47.84 -5.73
CA ASN A 341 3.75 48.93 -4.78
C ASN A 341 5.25 49.14 -4.52
N GLY A 342 6.07 49.02 -5.59
CA GLY A 342 7.53 49.20 -5.51
C GLY A 342 8.31 47.96 -4.98
N VAL A 343 7.64 46.87 -4.63
CA VAL A 343 8.27 45.65 -4.18
C VAL A 343 8.16 44.56 -5.26
N THR A 344 9.25 43.85 -5.50
CA THR A 344 9.31 42.77 -6.50
C THR A 344 8.81 41.44 -5.87
N TYR A 345 7.97 40.77 -6.61
CA TYR A 345 7.47 39.43 -6.32
C TYR A 345 7.70 38.51 -7.52
N SER A 346 7.73 37.22 -7.32
CA SER A 346 7.75 36.24 -8.40
C SER A 346 6.68 35.17 -8.15
N PHE A 347 5.94 34.88 -9.19
CA PHE A 347 4.86 33.91 -9.14
C PHE A 347 5.18 32.72 -10.05
N TYR A 348 4.68 31.55 -9.67
CA TYR A 348 4.67 30.37 -10.52
C TYR A 348 3.63 30.54 -11.66
N GLU A 349 3.68 29.66 -12.65
CA GLU A 349 2.69 29.65 -13.75
C GLU A 349 1.24 29.47 -13.25
N ASN A 350 1.04 28.78 -12.13
CA ASN A 350 -0.28 28.64 -11.50
C ASN A 350 -0.72 29.87 -10.70
N GLY A 351 0.07 30.94 -10.66
CA GLY A 351 -0.21 32.19 -9.97
C GLY A 351 0.18 32.23 -8.49
N GLN A 352 0.71 31.16 -7.93
CA GLN A 352 1.18 31.13 -6.55
C GLN A 352 2.47 31.92 -6.38
N ALA A 353 2.55 32.79 -5.39
CA ALA A 353 3.78 33.54 -5.06
C ALA A 353 4.89 32.57 -4.59
N ARG A 354 6.10 32.84 -5.01
CA ARG A 354 7.28 32.17 -4.47
C ARG A 354 7.50 32.66 -3.05
N GLN A 355 7.62 31.74 -2.10
CA GLN A 355 7.85 32.00 -0.69
C GLN A 355 8.91 31.03 -0.18
N GLY A 356 9.87 31.52 0.65
CA GLY A 356 10.91 30.69 1.22
C GLY A 356 11.81 30.02 0.16
N THR A 357 11.98 30.63 -1.01
CA THR A 357 12.76 30.07 -2.11
C THR A 357 13.39 31.16 -2.98
N PHE A 358 14.28 30.77 -3.86
CA PHE A 358 14.83 31.66 -4.89
C PHE A 358 13.95 31.75 -6.13
N GLY A 359 14.25 32.66 -7.03
CA GLY A 359 13.54 32.86 -8.29
C GLY A 359 13.53 31.63 -9.22
N PRO A 360 13.00 31.81 -10.44
CA PRO A 360 12.94 30.71 -11.41
C PRO A 360 14.31 30.05 -11.63
N SER A 361 14.32 28.73 -11.74
CA SER A 361 15.55 27.93 -11.88
C SER A 361 16.59 28.14 -10.76
N GLY A 362 16.10 28.56 -9.56
CA GLY A 362 16.98 28.77 -8.42
C GLY A 362 17.90 30.01 -8.53
N SER A 363 17.61 30.92 -9.46
CA SER A 363 18.34 32.17 -9.69
C SER A 363 17.57 33.40 -9.18
N GLY A 364 18.23 34.56 -9.18
CA GLY A 364 17.62 35.80 -8.70
C GLY A 364 17.53 35.90 -7.18
N PRO A 365 16.78 36.86 -6.62
CA PRO A 365 16.69 37.05 -5.18
C PRO A 365 15.97 35.92 -4.47
N PHE A 366 16.24 35.82 -3.17
CA PHE A 366 15.42 35.04 -2.27
C PHE A 366 14.08 35.76 -2.05
N TYR A 367 12.99 35.01 -2.00
CA TYR A 367 11.66 35.54 -1.71
C TYR A 367 11.26 35.14 -0.28
N ASP A 368 10.89 36.14 0.51
CA ASP A 368 10.54 35.99 1.92
C ASP A 368 9.45 34.93 2.13
N GLU A 369 9.63 34.10 3.14
CA GLU A 369 8.79 32.92 3.39
C GLU A 369 7.35 33.25 3.80
N VAL A 370 7.09 34.46 4.31
CA VAL A 370 5.77 34.90 4.75
C VAL A 370 5.11 35.81 3.73
N THR A 371 5.83 36.83 3.29
CA THR A 371 5.29 37.87 2.41
C THR A 371 5.46 37.59 0.92
N GLY A 372 6.41 36.72 0.55
CA GLY A 372 6.77 36.48 -0.85
C GLY A 372 7.51 37.66 -1.52
N ALA A 373 7.90 38.71 -0.77
CA ALA A 373 8.65 39.85 -1.26
C ALA A 373 10.10 39.46 -1.56
N ALA A 374 10.68 40.02 -2.63
CA ALA A 374 12.10 39.83 -2.91
C ALA A 374 12.94 40.44 -1.79
N VAL A 375 13.77 39.65 -1.16
CA VAL A 375 14.72 40.04 -0.10
C VAL A 375 15.99 40.58 -0.81
N ARG A 376 16.33 41.83 -0.60
CA ARG A 376 17.51 42.49 -1.19
C ARG A 376 18.47 42.91 -0.09
N GLU A 377 18.95 41.93 0.67
CA GLU A 377 19.92 42.14 1.74
C GLU A 377 20.82 40.90 1.92
N LYS A 378 21.98 41.13 2.55
CA LYS A 378 22.89 40.04 2.89
C LYS A 378 22.26 39.16 3.98
N GLY A 379 22.33 37.85 3.80
CA GLY A 379 21.87 36.96 4.86
C GLY A 379 21.90 35.49 4.48
N PHE A 380 21.80 34.68 5.54
CA PHE A 380 21.58 33.24 5.38
C PHE A 380 20.09 32.94 5.21
N HIS A 381 19.79 32.08 4.26
CA HIS A 381 18.43 31.61 3.96
C HIS A 381 18.42 30.08 3.89
N GLN A 382 17.37 29.45 4.43
CA GLN A 382 17.23 28.00 4.37
C GLN A 382 16.14 27.65 3.33
N VAL A 383 16.50 26.77 2.39
CA VAL A 383 15.56 26.26 1.36
C VAL A 383 15.70 24.76 1.25
N GLY A 384 14.61 24.01 1.47
CA GLY A 384 14.60 22.54 1.39
C GLY A 384 15.57 21.84 2.36
N GLY A 385 15.95 22.50 3.46
CA GLY A 385 16.92 21.96 4.43
C GLY A 385 18.36 22.44 4.20
N ASP A 386 18.69 22.99 3.04
CA ASP A 386 19.99 23.52 2.71
C ASP A 386 20.09 25.02 3.03
N TRP A 387 21.30 25.48 3.42
CA TRP A 387 21.58 26.86 3.73
C TRP A 387 22.29 27.55 2.56
N TYR A 388 21.86 28.76 2.24
CA TYR A 388 22.39 29.64 1.19
C TYR A 388 22.75 30.98 1.81
N TYR A 389 23.65 31.73 1.15
CA TYR A 389 23.97 33.09 1.57
C TYR A 389 23.81 34.04 0.37
N THR A 390 23.16 35.18 0.61
CA THR A 390 22.92 36.20 -0.41
C THR A 390 23.78 37.44 -0.23
N ASP A 391 24.04 38.14 -1.34
CA ASP A 391 24.62 39.51 -1.39
C ASP A 391 23.56 40.57 -1.03
N GLU A 392 23.98 41.83 -1.05
CA GLU A 392 23.11 43.00 -0.80
C GLU A 392 21.99 43.20 -1.85
N ASN A 393 22.06 42.53 -2.99
CA ASN A 393 21.02 42.50 -4.02
C ASN A 393 20.10 41.29 -3.89
N GLY A 394 20.35 40.43 -2.93
CA GLY A 394 19.63 39.18 -2.70
C GLY A 394 20.06 38.03 -3.60
N ASN A 395 21.14 38.17 -4.38
CA ASN A 395 21.64 37.10 -5.22
C ASN A 395 22.45 36.06 -4.40
N LYS A 396 22.33 34.79 -4.74
CA LYS A 396 23.12 33.73 -4.12
C LYS A 396 24.62 33.95 -4.37
N LEU A 397 25.42 33.83 -3.33
CA LEU A 397 26.86 33.72 -3.45
C LEU A 397 27.27 32.28 -3.70
N LEU A 398 28.38 32.09 -4.42
CA LEU A 398 28.93 30.80 -4.80
C LEU A 398 30.42 30.73 -4.43
N GLY A 399 30.94 29.53 -4.27
CA GLY A 399 32.34 29.27 -4.00
C GLY A 399 32.72 29.60 -2.56
N LEU A 400 34.00 29.91 -2.32
CA LEU A 400 34.53 30.27 -0.99
C LEU A 400 34.18 31.73 -0.70
N GLN A 401 33.52 31.97 0.42
CA GLN A 401 33.12 33.29 0.89
C GLN A 401 33.63 33.53 2.32
N GLU A 402 34.11 34.72 2.60
CA GLU A 402 34.38 35.16 3.96
C GLU A 402 33.19 35.99 4.46
N ILE A 403 32.50 35.46 5.48
CA ILE A 403 31.32 36.05 6.07
C ILE A 403 31.57 36.20 7.57
N ASP A 404 31.53 37.42 8.07
CA ASP A 404 31.80 37.75 9.49
C ASP A 404 33.09 37.11 10.03
N GLY A 405 34.16 37.18 9.22
CA GLY A 405 35.47 36.63 9.57
C GLY A 405 35.60 35.12 9.56
N LYS A 406 34.60 34.43 9.03
CA LYS A 406 34.58 32.95 8.87
C LYS A 406 34.52 32.59 7.40
N LEU A 407 35.23 31.54 7.03
CA LEU A 407 35.21 31.00 5.67
C LEU A 407 34.09 29.95 5.51
N TYR A 408 33.29 30.17 4.48
CA TYR A 408 32.20 29.25 4.06
C TYR A 408 32.37 28.86 2.59
N TYR A 409 32.14 27.59 2.28
CA TYR A 409 32.10 27.14 0.91
C TYR A 409 30.62 26.92 0.47
N LEU A 410 30.21 27.73 -0.49
CA LEU A 410 28.87 27.65 -1.12
C LEU A 410 29.03 26.91 -2.45
N ASP A 411 28.44 25.72 -2.56
CA ASP A 411 28.73 24.78 -3.64
C ASP A 411 28.47 25.43 -5.02
N ASN A 412 29.51 25.42 -5.84
CA ASN A 412 29.49 25.98 -7.21
C ASN A 412 29.65 24.88 -8.28
N THR A 413 29.55 23.61 -7.91
CA THR A 413 29.63 22.50 -8.89
C THR A 413 28.39 22.54 -9.78
N GLU A 414 28.60 22.54 -11.10
CA GLU A 414 27.55 22.39 -12.09
C GLU A 414 26.97 20.97 -11.96
N SER A 415 25.95 20.83 -11.14
CA SER A 415 25.10 19.66 -11.10
C SER A 415 23.95 19.86 -12.09
N THR A 416 23.56 18.83 -12.80
CA THR A 416 22.34 18.81 -13.65
C THR A 416 21.03 19.03 -12.88
N SER A 417 21.11 19.15 -11.56
CA SER A 417 20.02 19.59 -10.69
C SER A 417 20.12 21.11 -10.44
N LEU A 418 18.98 21.78 -10.49
CA LEU A 418 18.74 23.23 -10.32
C LEU A 418 19.24 23.87 -8.99
N VAL A 419 20.10 23.22 -8.24
CA VAL A 419 20.47 23.58 -6.86
C VAL A 419 21.98 23.78 -6.74
N THR A 420 22.44 24.98 -7.08
CA THR A 420 23.82 25.43 -6.76
C THR A 420 23.79 26.52 -5.70
N GLY A 421 24.87 26.68 -4.94
CA GLY A 421 25.05 27.75 -3.94
C GLY A 421 24.65 27.36 -2.51
N TYR A 422 24.40 26.09 -2.21
CA TYR A 422 24.16 25.67 -0.84
C TYR A 422 25.47 25.52 -0.04
N LEU A 423 25.37 25.72 1.27
CA LEU A 423 26.48 25.57 2.20
C LEU A 423 26.91 24.09 2.28
N ALA A 424 28.11 23.78 1.79
CA ALA A 424 28.68 22.45 1.87
C ALA A 424 29.14 22.14 3.30
N LYS A 425 28.59 21.12 3.92
CA LYS A 425 28.99 20.57 5.21
C LYS A 425 29.92 19.39 5.00
N ASP A 426 30.99 19.29 5.80
CA ASP A 426 31.94 18.15 5.84
C ASP A 426 32.55 17.77 4.48
N LYS A 427 32.64 18.73 3.52
CA LYS A 427 33.19 18.50 2.19
C LYS A 427 34.69 18.85 2.16
N VAL A 428 35.53 17.92 1.74
CA VAL A 428 36.94 18.20 1.43
C VAL A 428 37.00 18.88 0.06
N LEU A 429 37.43 20.16 0.02
CA LEU A 429 37.54 20.92 -1.21
C LEU A 429 38.66 20.38 -2.09
N SER A 430 38.40 20.21 -3.39
CA SER A 430 39.40 19.87 -4.40
C SER A 430 40.42 21.05 -4.57
N PRO A 431 41.62 20.80 -5.13
CA PRO A 431 42.56 21.88 -5.46
C PRO A 431 41.98 22.98 -6.33
N GLU A 432 41.14 22.60 -7.34
CA GLU A 432 40.47 23.54 -8.25
C GLU A 432 39.42 24.37 -7.54
N GLN A 433 38.69 23.80 -6.61
CA GLN A 433 37.74 24.52 -5.74
C GLN A 433 38.46 25.53 -4.80
N LYS A 434 39.68 25.22 -4.37
CA LYS A 434 40.52 26.12 -3.58
C LYS A 434 41.14 27.25 -4.44
N GLU A 435 41.44 26.99 -5.72
CA GLU A 435 41.98 27.99 -6.67
C GLU A 435 40.95 28.99 -7.17
N SER A 436 39.68 28.61 -7.28
CA SER A 436 38.58 29.53 -7.64
C SER A 436 38.39 30.68 -6.67
N THR A 437 39.06 30.61 -5.50
CA THR A 437 39.04 31.63 -4.46
C THR A 437 39.99 32.80 -4.70
N ARG A 438 40.92 32.68 -5.65
CA ARG A 438 41.94 33.72 -5.91
C ARG A 438 41.47 34.83 -6.88
N TYR A 439 40.38 34.63 -7.63
CA TYR A 439 39.83 35.63 -8.52
C TYR A 439 38.28 35.58 -8.50
N PRO A 440 37.64 36.57 -7.84
CA PRO A 440 36.19 36.73 -8.02
C PRO A 440 35.91 37.03 -9.49
N ARG A 441 35.20 36.18 -10.19
CA ARG A 441 34.68 36.50 -11.50
C ARG A 441 33.63 37.60 -11.35
N THR A 442 34.04 38.83 -11.58
CA THR A 442 33.07 39.91 -11.88
C THR A 442 32.35 39.50 -13.15
N SER A 443 31.06 39.25 -13.08
CA SER A 443 30.21 39.12 -14.25
C SER A 443 30.11 40.48 -14.93
N SER A 444 31.03 40.80 -15.85
CA SER A 444 30.86 41.85 -16.81
C SER A 444 29.95 41.29 -17.92
N SER A 445 28.65 41.57 -17.82
CA SER A 445 27.79 41.57 -18.95
C SER A 445 28.17 42.76 -19.83
N THR A 446 28.74 42.54 -20.99
CA THR A 446 28.77 43.54 -22.06
C THR A 446 28.42 42.85 -23.37
N ILE A 447 27.35 43.36 -23.94
CA ILE A 447 26.74 43.31 -25.26
C ILE A 447 25.71 42.21 -25.44
#